data_91f84e128bf64922a7f10e5dcb55dbb1
#
_entry.id   91f84e128bf64922a7f10e5dcb55dbb1
#
_cell.length_a   1.000
_cell.length_b   1.000
_cell.length_c   1.000
_cell.angle_alpha   90.00
_cell.angle_beta   90.00
_cell.angle_gamma   90.00
#
_symmetry.space_group_name_H-M   'P 1'
#
loop_
_entity.id
_entity.type
_entity.pdbx_description
1 polymer ?
#
loop_
_entity_poly.entity_id
_entity_poly.type
_entity_poly.pdbx_seq_one_letter_code
_entity_poly.pdbx_strand_id
1 'polypeptide(L)'
;MPDSKQVILIDDEQVVRMAISQTLQLEDFDVVEFTTAQGVVERLSLDWSGVIVSDINLPGKSGLALFEDVKKIDAEIPFILITGHGDISMAVSAIRDGAYDFIEKPFSNEDFLDVVRRASEKRRLTLENRNLRLELAAQNAPGPRIIGNTPGIHRLRQALLHVADTGADILIQGETGTGKELVARYIHEHSSRRRHTFVAINCGAVPDSIMESELFGHEKGAFTDAKTQRIGKLEHANGGTLFLDEIESMPMSMQIRLLRVLEERRLERLGSNTGIDLDLRILAATKVDLKQLSEGGTFREDLYYRLNVVRVDIPPLRERKDDISLLWQHFCLVAIAQYKRESEALSAARMHSLLNYDWPGNVRELRNLAERYVLMGESGSFEFDQIIIN
;
A
#
# COMPACT_ATOMS: atom_id res chain seq x y z
N MET A 1 -1.49 14.50 -5.97
CA MET A 1 -0.51 15.43 -6.51
C MET A 1 -1.17 16.06 -7.73
N PRO A 2 -1.01 17.34 -8.03
CA PRO A 2 -1.49 17.86 -9.30
C PRO A 2 -0.86 17.03 -10.41
N ASP A 3 -1.63 16.70 -11.43
CA ASP A 3 -1.19 16.00 -12.66
C ASP A 3 0.02 16.75 -13.24
N SER A 4 1.25 16.32 -12.92
CA SER A 4 2.43 16.89 -13.56
C SER A 4 2.44 16.37 -14.98
N LYS A 5 2.08 17.24 -15.92
CA LYS A 5 2.14 16.98 -17.36
C LYS A 5 3.62 16.90 -17.77
N GLN A 6 4.26 15.74 -17.57
CA GLN A 6 5.67 15.56 -17.86
C GLN A 6 5.91 15.29 -19.35
N VAL A 7 6.92 15.91 -19.92
CA VAL A 7 7.41 15.63 -21.27
C VAL A 7 8.92 15.46 -21.27
N ILE A 8 9.41 14.37 -21.85
CA ILE A 8 10.83 14.22 -22.18
C ILE A 8 10.98 14.61 -23.65
N LEU A 9 11.73 15.67 -23.91
CA LEU A 9 12.01 16.20 -25.24
C LEU A 9 13.45 15.88 -25.65
N ILE A 10 13.61 15.20 -26.79
CA ILE A 10 14.92 14.80 -27.30
C ILE A 10 15.09 15.33 -28.73
N ASP A 11 15.98 16.26 -28.91
CA ASP A 11 16.35 16.85 -30.24
C ASP A 11 17.78 17.38 -30.13
N ASP A 12 18.64 17.11 -31.09
CA ASP A 12 20.03 17.58 -31.08
C ASP A 12 20.16 19.05 -31.52
N GLU A 13 19.19 19.54 -32.27
CA GLU A 13 19.14 20.93 -32.70
C GLU A 13 18.71 21.88 -31.59
N GLN A 14 19.64 22.64 -31.02
CA GLN A 14 19.37 23.53 -29.89
C GLN A 14 18.21 24.51 -30.15
N VAL A 15 18.13 25.09 -31.35
CA VAL A 15 17.10 26.09 -31.67
C VAL A 15 15.71 25.44 -31.66
N VAL A 16 15.57 24.26 -32.25
CA VAL A 16 14.31 23.51 -32.32
C VAL A 16 13.90 23.07 -30.91
N ARG A 17 14.82 22.49 -30.16
CA ARG A 17 14.57 22.04 -28.78
C ARG A 17 14.11 23.17 -27.89
N MET A 18 14.79 24.33 -27.93
CA MET A 18 14.39 25.51 -27.15
C MET A 18 12.99 26.03 -27.53
N ALA A 19 12.67 26.10 -28.80
CA ALA A 19 11.35 26.54 -29.25
C ALA A 19 10.22 25.61 -28.79
N ILE A 20 10.42 24.30 -28.94
CA ILE A 20 9.45 23.28 -28.49
C ILE A 20 9.31 23.30 -26.97
N SER A 21 10.41 23.35 -26.25
CA SER A 21 10.41 23.41 -24.77
C SER A 21 9.66 24.64 -24.27
N GLN A 22 9.89 25.79 -24.83
CA GLN A 22 9.19 27.03 -24.46
C GLN A 22 7.68 26.91 -24.76
N THR A 23 7.30 26.33 -25.90
CA THR A 23 5.91 26.11 -26.28
C THR A 23 5.20 25.19 -25.27
N LEU A 24 5.84 24.11 -24.82
CA LEU A 24 5.31 23.19 -23.85
C LEU A 24 5.20 23.82 -22.45
N GLN A 25 6.21 24.57 -22.03
CA GLN A 25 6.21 25.24 -20.72
C GLN A 25 5.10 26.30 -20.59
N LEU A 26 4.74 27.00 -21.69
CA LEU A 26 3.62 27.94 -21.71
C LEU A 26 2.26 27.26 -21.50
N GLU A 27 2.17 25.94 -21.70
CA GLU A 27 0.98 25.10 -21.49
C GLU A 27 1.07 24.26 -20.20
N ASP A 28 1.91 24.67 -19.27
CA ASP A 28 2.12 24.05 -17.95
C ASP A 28 2.65 22.60 -18.03
N PHE A 29 3.40 22.24 -19.07
CA PHE A 29 4.15 20.99 -19.10
C PHE A 29 5.51 21.13 -18.39
N ASP A 30 5.86 20.12 -17.61
CA ASP A 30 7.19 19.96 -17.03
C ASP A 30 8.09 19.25 -18.04
N VAL A 31 9.05 19.99 -18.61
CA VAL A 31 9.86 19.51 -19.74
C VAL A 31 11.27 19.18 -19.29
N VAL A 32 11.68 17.93 -19.55
CA VAL A 32 13.06 17.49 -19.37
C VAL A 32 13.71 17.34 -20.73
N GLU A 33 14.77 18.10 -20.99
CA GLU A 33 15.44 18.17 -22.28
C GLU A 33 16.65 17.22 -22.36
N PHE A 34 16.81 16.58 -23.52
CA PHE A 34 17.96 15.79 -23.89
C PHE A 34 18.45 16.15 -25.28
N THR A 35 19.76 16.05 -25.49
CA THR A 35 20.40 16.21 -26.82
C THR A 35 20.66 14.89 -27.53
N THR A 36 20.55 13.78 -26.79
CA THR A 36 20.80 12.42 -27.27
C THR A 36 19.85 11.45 -26.56
N ALA A 37 19.72 10.25 -27.07
CA ALA A 37 18.93 9.17 -26.45
C ALA A 37 19.50 8.63 -25.13
N GLN A 38 20.74 9.02 -24.78
CA GLN A 38 21.43 8.48 -23.59
C GLN A 38 20.84 9.05 -22.30
N GLY A 39 20.60 8.19 -21.29
CA GLY A 39 20.06 8.57 -19.97
C GLY A 39 18.54 8.73 -19.92
N VAL A 40 17.82 8.63 -21.05
CA VAL A 40 16.35 8.73 -21.10
C VAL A 40 15.70 7.53 -20.42
N VAL A 41 16.13 6.32 -20.76
CA VAL A 41 15.57 5.06 -20.27
C VAL A 41 15.67 4.92 -18.75
N GLU A 42 16.72 5.45 -18.14
CA GLU A 42 16.98 5.44 -16.69
C GLU A 42 15.97 6.28 -15.89
N ARG A 43 15.23 7.18 -16.54
CA ARG A 43 14.20 8.02 -15.92
C ARG A 43 12.80 7.44 -16.01
N LEU A 44 12.64 6.33 -16.69
CA LEU A 44 11.32 5.74 -16.95
C LEU A 44 11.01 4.64 -15.93
N SER A 45 9.73 4.54 -15.59
CA SER A 45 9.16 3.45 -14.81
C SER A 45 7.78 3.09 -15.35
N LEU A 46 7.24 1.96 -14.90
CA LEU A 46 5.87 1.54 -15.26
C LEU A 46 4.80 2.58 -14.88
N ASP A 47 5.05 3.36 -13.82
CA ASP A 47 4.13 4.39 -13.30
C ASP A 47 4.49 5.80 -13.78
N TRP A 48 5.49 5.95 -14.68
CA TRP A 48 5.84 7.25 -15.21
C TRP A 48 4.69 7.83 -16.05
N SER A 49 4.25 9.05 -15.71
CA SER A 49 3.01 9.65 -16.24
C SER A 49 3.18 10.52 -17.49
N GLY A 50 4.40 10.61 -18.02
CA GLY A 50 4.72 11.56 -19.09
C GLY A 50 4.59 11.00 -20.50
N VAL A 51 5.00 11.86 -21.44
CA VAL A 51 5.07 11.64 -22.90
C VAL A 51 6.50 11.83 -23.37
N ILE A 52 6.96 11.02 -24.32
CA ILE A 52 8.27 11.19 -24.95
C ILE A 52 8.08 11.78 -26.35
N VAL A 53 8.83 12.83 -26.60
CA VAL A 53 8.92 13.50 -27.92
C VAL A 53 10.37 13.44 -28.39
N SER A 54 10.65 12.77 -29.50
CA SER A 54 12.01 12.54 -29.96
C SER A 54 12.16 12.79 -31.47
N ASP A 55 13.22 13.47 -31.83
CA ASP A 55 13.67 13.46 -33.22
C ASP A 55 14.09 12.02 -33.60
N ILE A 56 13.83 11.64 -34.86
CA ILE A 56 14.28 10.36 -35.41
C ILE A 56 15.80 10.36 -35.55
N ASN A 57 16.39 11.46 -36.06
CA ASN A 57 17.79 11.58 -36.42
C ASN A 57 18.60 12.17 -35.27
N LEU A 58 18.90 11.33 -34.25
CA LEU A 58 19.74 11.72 -33.14
C LEU A 58 21.18 11.21 -33.29
N PRO A 59 22.18 11.93 -32.75
CA PRO A 59 23.56 11.47 -32.79
C PRO A 59 23.74 10.21 -31.91
N GLY A 60 24.41 9.24 -32.51
CA GLY A 60 24.71 7.94 -31.86
C GLY A 60 23.54 6.96 -31.94
N LYS A 61 22.55 7.09 -31.10
CA LYS A 61 21.36 6.22 -31.07
C LYS A 61 20.14 6.95 -31.61
N SER A 62 19.54 6.45 -32.68
CA SER A 62 18.35 7.08 -33.28
C SER A 62 17.13 7.07 -32.36
N GLY A 63 16.18 8.01 -32.61
CA GLY A 63 14.90 8.05 -31.90
C GLY A 63 14.09 6.76 -32.04
N LEU A 64 14.18 6.07 -33.20
CA LEU A 64 13.56 4.74 -33.39
C LEU A 64 14.16 3.66 -32.50
N ALA A 65 15.49 3.64 -32.35
CA ALA A 65 16.14 2.69 -31.45
C ALA A 65 15.84 3.01 -29.98
N LEU A 66 15.66 4.27 -29.62
CA LEU A 66 15.18 4.66 -28.28
C LEU A 66 13.74 4.18 -28.06
N PHE A 67 12.86 4.35 -29.05
CA PHE A 67 11.48 3.85 -28.96
C PHE A 67 11.40 2.36 -28.64
N GLU A 68 12.21 1.53 -29.32
CA GLU A 68 12.27 0.09 -29.03
C GLU A 68 12.74 -0.23 -27.60
N ASP A 69 13.62 0.58 -27.01
CA ASP A 69 14.00 0.38 -25.61
C ASP A 69 12.95 0.84 -24.61
N VAL A 70 12.27 1.95 -24.90
CA VAL A 70 11.13 2.44 -24.10
C VAL A 70 10.02 1.39 -24.08
N LYS A 71 9.72 0.80 -25.21
CA LYS A 71 8.71 -0.25 -25.37
C LYS A 71 8.99 -1.49 -24.52
N LYS A 72 10.26 -1.83 -24.28
CA LYS A 72 10.65 -2.93 -23.37
C LYS A 72 10.33 -2.63 -21.90
N ILE A 73 10.31 -1.36 -21.51
CA ILE A 73 9.96 -0.92 -20.15
C ILE A 73 8.44 -0.88 -20.03
N ASP A 74 7.79 -0.11 -20.90
CA ASP A 74 6.33 0.01 -20.96
C ASP A 74 5.88 0.40 -22.36
N ALA A 75 5.26 -0.52 -23.07
CA ALA A 75 4.76 -0.32 -24.43
C ALA A 75 3.61 0.69 -24.53
N GLU A 76 3.05 1.11 -23.38
CA GLU A 76 1.94 2.08 -23.34
C GLU A 76 2.42 3.50 -22.96
N ILE A 77 3.73 3.75 -22.84
CA ILE A 77 4.28 5.11 -22.79
C ILE A 77 4.10 5.76 -24.17
N PRO A 78 3.38 6.88 -24.29
CA PRO A 78 3.22 7.55 -25.57
C PRO A 78 4.56 8.08 -26.08
N PHE A 79 4.95 7.62 -27.25
CA PHE A 79 6.17 8.03 -27.93
C PHE A 79 5.81 8.75 -29.22
N ILE A 80 6.14 10.03 -29.35
CA ILE A 80 5.91 10.87 -30.50
C ILE A 80 7.24 11.09 -31.19
N LEU A 81 7.27 10.83 -32.52
CA LEU A 81 8.44 11.03 -33.34
C LEU A 81 8.36 12.37 -34.08
N ILE A 82 9.44 13.11 -34.07
CA ILE A 82 9.59 14.27 -34.95
C ILE A 82 10.43 13.83 -36.14
N THR A 83 9.98 14.13 -37.36
CA THR A 83 10.60 13.63 -38.59
C THR A 83 10.81 14.73 -39.61
N GLY A 84 11.89 14.67 -40.39
CA GLY A 84 12.11 15.46 -41.57
C GLY A 84 11.52 14.82 -42.85
N HIS A 85 11.52 15.54 -43.96
CA HIS A 85 10.92 15.11 -45.24
C HIS A 85 11.41 13.76 -45.79
N GLY A 86 12.55 13.25 -45.36
CA GLY A 86 13.12 11.98 -45.84
C GLY A 86 12.70 10.73 -45.06
N ASP A 87 12.10 10.89 -43.88
CA ASP A 87 11.97 9.81 -42.89
C ASP A 87 10.52 9.34 -42.65
N ILE A 88 9.56 9.84 -43.47
CA ILE A 88 8.13 9.54 -43.33
C ILE A 88 7.84 8.04 -43.39
N SER A 89 8.52 7.29 -44.26
CA SER A 89 8.32 5.85 -44.36
C SER A 89 8.73 5.10 -43.06
N MET A 90 9.76 5.57 -42.35
CA MET A 90 10.22 5.04 -41.09
C MET A 90 9.26 5.40 -39.95
N ALA A 91 8.75 6.64 -39.96
CA ALA A 91 7.75 7.09 -38.98
C ALA A 91 6.44 6.29 -39.11
N VAL A 92 5.95 6.04 -40.35
CA VAL A 92 4.76 5.19 -40.56
C VAL A 92 4.99 3.76 -40.11
N SER A 93 6.21 3.21 -40.29
CA SER A 93 6.53 1.89 -39.72
C SER A 93 6.50 1.90 -38.21
N ALA A 94 7.07 2.92 -37.56
CA ALA A 94 7.06 3.06 -36.12
C ALA A 94 5.63 3.14 -35.54
N ILE A 95 4.68 3.79 -36.22
CA ILE A 95 3.27 3.78 -35.82
C ILE A 95 2.69 2.36 -35.83
N ARG A 96 2.99 1.56 -36.85
CA ARG A 96 2.56 0.16 -36.93
C ARG A 96 3.18 -0.68 -35.77
N ASP A 97 4.38 -0.31 -35.36
CA ASP A 97 5.11 -0.97 -34.29
C ASP A 97 4.71 -0.47 -32.88
N GLY A 98 3.81 0.54 -32.79
CA GLY A 98 3.18 0.99 -31.56
C GLY A 98 3.58 2.39 -31.07
N ALA A 99 4.33 3.17 -31.86
CA ALA A 99 4.52 4.59 -31.57
C ALA A 99 3.17 5.33 -31.56
N TYR A 100 3.05 6.36 -30.73
CA TYR A 100 1.78 7.06 -30.54
C TYR A 100 1.39 7.88 -31.77
N ASP A 101 2.34 8.69 -32.25
CA ASP A 101 2.14 9.54 -33.40
C ASP A 101 3.50 9.99 -33.98
N PHE A 102 3.48 10.65 -35.12
CA PHE A 102 4.64 11.36 -35.65
C PHE A 102 4.25 12.76 -36.15
N ILE A 103 5.19 13.69 -36.15
CA ILE A 103 5.00 15.07 -36.56
C ILE A 103 6.10 15.43 -37.55
N GLU A 104 5.70 15.87 -38.75
CA GLU A 104 6.64 16.25 -39.82
C GLU A 104 7.09 17.72 -39.69
N LYS A 105 8.41 17.96 -39.75
CA LYS A 105 8.99 19.31 -39.80
C LYS A 105 8.84 19.90 -41.21
N PRO A 106 8.38 21.18 -41.38
CA PRO A 106 7.95 22.12 -40.33
C PRO A 106 6.50 21.92 -39.88
N PHE A 107 6.23 22.08 -38.60
CA PHE A 107 4.90 21.95 -38.01
C PHE A 107 4.47 23.23 -37.29
N SER A 108 3.16 23.41 -37.11
CA SER A 108 2.62 24.49 -36.31
C SER A 108 2.67 24.15 -34.82
N ASN A 109 2.81 25.17 -33.94
CA ASN A 109 2.75 24.94 -32.47
C ASN A 109 1.41 24.36 -32.05
N GLU A 110 0.31 24.73 -32.72
CA GLU A 110 -1.04 24.24 -32.39
C GLU A 110 -1.17 22.74 -32.66
N ASP A 111 -0.78 22.28 -33.86
CA ASP A 111 -0.81 20.86 -34.23
C ASP A 111 0.08 20.02 -33.29
N PHE A 112 1.27 20.53 -32.95
CA PHE A 112 2.19 19.89 -32.02
C PHE A 112 1.58 19.72 -30.61
N LEU A 113 1.03 20.80 -30.05
CA LEU A 113 0.42 20.80 -28.76
C LEU A 113 -0.80 19.86 -28.68
N ASP A 114 -1.61 19.81 -29.75
CA ASP A 114 -2.76 18.92 -29.82
C ASP A 114 -2.36 17.45 -29.77
N VAL A 115 -1.28 17.07 -30.44
CA VAL A 115 -0.76 15.69 -30.37
C VAL A 115 -0.25 15.37 -28.97
N VAL A 116 0.54 16.28 -28.37
CA VAL A 116 1.09 16.07 -27.00
C VAL A 116 -0.01 16.01 -25.95
N ARG A 117 -1.03 16.88 -26.01
CA ARG A 117 -2.17 16.86 -25.09
C ARG A 117 -2.94 15.55 -25.17
N ARG A 118 -3.26 15.06 -26.37
CA ARG A 118 -3.93 13.77 -26.58
C ARG A 118 -3.08 12.59 -26.08
N ALA A 119 -1.78 12.64 -26.30
CA ALA A 119 -0.85 11.63 -25.81
C ALA A 119 -0.81 11.60 -24.26
N SER A 120 -0.71 12.77 -23.64
CA SER A 120 -0.72 12.92 -22.18
C SER A 120 -2.03 12.39 -21.57
N GLU A 121 -3.18 12.74 -22.16
CA GLU A 121 -4.48 12.25 -21.70
C GLU A 121 -4.61 10.73 -21.85
N LYS A 122 -4.14 10.17 -22.97
CA LYS A 122 -4.09 8.70 -23.14
C LYS A 122 -3.26 8.04 -22.04
N ARG A 123 -2.07 8.60 -21.72
CA ARG A 123 -1.22 8.05 -20.67
C ARG A 123 -1.90 8.09 -19.30
N ARG A 124 -2.52 9.22 -18.96
CA ARG A 124 -3.30 9.39 -17.74
C ARG A 124 -4.38 8.30 -17.60
N LEU A 125 -5.20 8.14 -18.65
CA LEU A 125 -6.26 7.13 -18.69
C LEU A 125 -5.72 5.70 -18.62
N THR A 126 -4.57 5.42 -19.22
CA THR A 126 -3.91 4.12 -19.16
C THR A 126 -3.49 3.78 -17.74
N LEU A 127 -2.85 4.72 -17.04
CA LEU A 127 -2.43 4.53 -15.65
C LEU A 127 -3.63 4.40 -14.71
N GLU A 128 -4.67 5.21 -14.91
CA GLU A 128 -5.93 5.10 -14.16
C GLU A 128 -6.60 3.73 -14.37
N ASN A 129 -6.66 3.24 -15.61
CA ASN A 129 -7.21 1.91 -15.92
C ASN A 129 -6.39 0.78 -15.29
N ARG A 130 -5.05 0.87 -15.29
CA ARG A 130 -4.16 -0.07 -14.58
C ARG A 130 -4.47 -0.09 -13.08
N ASN A 131 -4.57 1.07 -12.47
CA ASN A 131 -4.89 1.20 -11.05
C ASN A 131 -6.27 0.61 -10.74
N LEU A 132 -7.30 0.93 -11.53
CA LEU A 132 -8.64 0.38 -11.36
C LEU A 132 -8.67 -1.15 -11.54
N ARG A 133 -7.91 -1.70 -12.49
CA ARG A 133 -7.78 -3.16 -12.66
C ARG A 133 -7.09 -3.82 -11.47
N LEU A 134 -6.03 -3.23 -10.94
CA LEU A 134 -5.37 -3.72 -9.72
C LEU A 134 -6.31 -3.67 -8.52
N GLU A 135 -7.11 -2.61 -8.40
CA GLU A 135 -8.12 -2.48 -7.35
C GLU A 135 -9.23 -3.54 -7.49
N LEU A 136 -9.75 -3.75 -8.70
CA LEU A 136 -10.74 -4.81 -8.97
C LEU A 136 -10.18 -6.21 -8.72
N ALA A 137 -8.92 -6.47 -9.09
CA ALA A 137 -8.25 -7.72 -8.80
C ALA A 137 -8.07 -7.92 -7.28
N ALA A 138 -7.69 -6.88 -6.57
CA ALA A 138 -7.58 -6.88 -5.11
C ALA A 138 -8.96 -7.05 -4.43
N GLN A 139 -10.02 -6.47 -5.02
CA GLN A 139 -11.41 -6.63 -4.54
C GLN A 139 -11.97 -8.04 -4.80
N ASN A 140 -11.53 -8.72 -5.83
CA ASN A 140 -12.00 -10.06 -6.19
C ASN A 140 -11.13 -11.20 -5.64
N ALA A 141 -9.96 -10.89 -5.06
CA ALA A 141 -9.10 -11.88 -4.43
C ALA A 141 -9.76 -12.42 -3.13
N PRO A 142 -9.72 -13.75 -2.88
CA PRO A 142 -10.11 -14.28 -1.58
C PRO A 142 -9.13 -13.76 -0.51
N GLY A 143 -9.65 -13.31 0.63
CA GLY A 143 -8.81 -12.85 1.74
C GLY A 143 -9.24 -11.52 2.37
N PRO A 144 -8.44 -10.98 3.30
CA PRO A 144 -8.73 -9.73 3.99
C PRO A 144 -8.72 -8.54 3.02
N ARG A 145 -9.75 -7.71 3.08
CA ARG A 145 -9.91 -6.56 2.17
C ARG A 145 -9.79 -5.25 2.93
N ILE A 146 -8.95 -4.36 2.44
CA ILE A 146 -8.85 -2.99 2.95
C ILE A 146 -9.80 -2.11 2.14
N ILE A 147 -10.96 -1.80 2.74
CA ILE A 147 -12.03 -1.04 2.11
C ILE A 147 -11.79 0.46 2.30
N GLY A 148 -11.97 1.24 1.22
CA GLY A 148 -11.85 2.70 1.21
C GLY A 148 -11.34 3.21 -0.13
N ASN A 149 -11.70 4.45 -0.47
CA ASN A 149 -11.32 5.12 -1.73
C ASN A 149 -10.61 6.45 -1.48
N THR A 150 -10.38 6.82 -0.22
CA THR A 150 -9.62 8.04 0.09
C THR A 150 -8.16 7.91 -0.34
N PRO A 151 -7.51 9.03 -0.69
CA PRO A 151 -6.08 9.03 -1.08
C PRO A 151 -5.17 8.41 -0.02
N GLY A 152 -5.52 8.52 1.26
CA GLY A 152 -4.79 7.89 2.37
C GLY A 152 -4.80 6.36 2.28
N ILE A 153 -5.98 5.77 2.03
CA ILE A 153 -6.15 4.31 1.89
C ILE A 153 -5.52 3.79 0.59
N HIS A 154 -5.58 4.57 -0.50
CA HIS A 154 -4.86 4.20 -1.73
C HIS A 154 -3.34 4.12 -1.50
N ARG A 155 -2.74 5.15 -0.89
CA ARG A 155 -1.30 5.13 -0.53
C ARG A 155 -0.96 3.98 0.39
N LEU A 156 -1.80 3.70 1.39
CA LEU A 156 -1.62 2.56 2.30
C LEU A 156 -1.58 1.24 1.52
N ARG A 157 -2.57 0.96 0.65
CA ARG A 157 -2.61 -0.28 -0.16
C ARG A 157 -1.38 -0.44 -1.04
N GLN A 158 -0.95 0.63 -1.71
CA GLN A 158 0.26 0.61 -2.54
C GLN A 158 1.51 0.31 -1.70
N ALA A 159 1.67 0.98 -0.57
CA ALA A 159 2.79 0.72 0.35
C ALA A 159 2.81 -0.74 0.83
N LEU A 160 1.64 -1.29 1.18
CA LEU A 160 1.51 -2.67 1.64
C LEU A 160 1.91 -3.68 0.56
N LEU A 161 1.50 -3.47 -0.69
CA LEU A 161 1.89 -4.33 -1.82
C LEU A 161 3.41 -4.29 -2.05
N HIS A 162 4.04 -3.12 -1.99
CA HIS A 162 5.49 -2.99 -2.12
C HIS A 162 6.27 -3.73 -1.04
N VAL A 163 5.78 -3.70 0.21
CA VAL A 163 6.49 -4.34 1.33
C VAL A 163 6.10 -5.80 1.52
N ALA A 164 5.01 -6.28 0.91
CA ALA A 164 4.53 -7.64 1.10
C ALA A 164 5.60 -8.68 0.74
N ASP A 165 6.27 -8.53 -0.39
CA ASP A 165 7.27 -9.49 -0.89
C ASP A 165 8.70 -9.28 -0.34
N THR A 166 8.96 -8.20 0.40
CA THR A 166 10.32 -7.89 0.87
C THR A 166 10.84 -8.81 1.97
N GLY A 167 9.99 -9.56 2.64
CA GLY A 167 10.37 -10.36 3.81
C GLY A 167 10.77 -9.55 5.06
N ALA A 168 10.80 -8.21 4.97
CA ALA A 168 11.15 -7.32 6.07
C ALA A 168 10.14 -7.39 7.22
N ASP A 169 10.62 -7.20 8.44
CA ASP A 169 9.78 -7.01 9.62
C ASP A 169 9.06 -5.64 9.53
N ILE A 170 7.79 -5.57 9.94
CA ILE A 170 6.96 -4.37 9.78
C ILE A 170 6.32 -3.97 11.10
N LEU A 171 6.40 -2.67 11.41
CA LEU A 171 5.67 -2.05 12.51
C LEU A 171 4.40 -1.35 11.97
N ILE A 172 3.23 -1.83 12.38
CA ILE A 172 1.92 -1.28 12.01
C ILE A 172 1.44 -0.38 13.14
N GLN A 173 1.32 0.90 12.88
CA GLN A 173 0.82 1.88 13.84
C GLN A 173 -0.58 2.35 13.47
N GLY A 174 -1.46 2.48 14.46
CA GLY A 174 -2.81 3.00 14.27
C GLY A 174 -3.65 2.87 15.53
N GLU A 175 -4.62 3.74 15.69
CA GLU A 175 -5.52 3.75 16.82
C GLU A 175 -6.29 2.43 16.99
N THR A 176 -6.89 2.25 18.17
CA THR A 176 -7.77 1.10 18.42
C THR A 176 -8.91 1.06 17.40
N GLY A 177 -9.15 -0.13 16.82
CA GLY A 177 -10.26 -0.32 15.87
C GLY A 177 -10.00 0.14 14.42
N THR A 178 -8.80 0.62 14.06
CA THR A 178 -8.45 1.03 12.69
C THR A 178 -8.27 -0.13 11.72
N GLY A 179 -8.06 -1.37 12.23
CA GLY A 179 -7.91 -2.58 11.43
C GLY A 179 -6.48 -3.11 11.30
N LYS A 180 -5.62 -2.92 12.31
CA LYS A 180 -4.21 -3.37 12.32
C LYS A 180 -4.05 -4.87 12.00
N GLU A 181 -4.87 -5.73 12.60
CA GLU A 181 -4.84 -7.18 12.29
C GLU A 181 -5.25 -7.47 10.84
N LEU A 182 -6.23 -6.75 10.30
CA LEU A 182 -6.64 -6.88 8.90
C LEU A 182 -5.47 -6.55 7.96
N VAL A 183 -4.74 -5.47 8.26
CA VAL A 183 -3.54 -5.05 7.52
C VAL A 183 -2.44 -6.11 7.61
N ALA A 184 -2.20 -6.67 8.80
CA ALA A 184 -1.22 -7.74 8.97
C ALA A 184 -1.56 -8.99 8.15
N ARG A 185 -2.83 -9.40 8.14
CA ARG A 185 -3.32 -10.50 7.30
C ARG A 185 -3.22 -10.20 5.82
N TYR A 186 -3.51 -8.95 5.41
CA TYR A 186 -3.35 -8.50 4.04
C TYR A 186 -1.90 -8.62 3.57
N ILE A 187 -0.93 -8.18 4.40
CA ILE A 187 0.51 -8.33 4.10
C ILE A 187 0.89 -9.80 3.93
N HIS A 188 0.42 -10.66 4.83
CA HIS A 188 0.72 -12.09 4.77
C HIS A 188 0.17 -12.74 3.49
N GLU A 189 -1.10 -12.50 3.16
CA GLU A 189 -1.78 -13.07 1.99
C GLU A 189 -1.18 -12.63 0.64
N HIS A 190 -0.55 -11.44 0.61
CA HIS A 190 0.11 -10.91 -0.58
C HIS A 190 1.63 -11.14 -0.57
N SER A 191 2.15 -11.94 0.37
CA SER A 191 3.58 -12.25 0.48
C SER A 191 3.93 -13.60 -0.14
N SER A 192 5.24 -13.85 -0.31
CA SER A 192 5.78 -15.18 -0.66
C SER A 192 5.43 -16.26 0.39
N ARG A 193 5.12 -15.84 1.64
CA ARG A 193 4.76 -16.72 2.76
C ARG A 193 3.25 -17.00 2.87
N ARG A 194 2.41 -16.60 1.92
CA ARG A 194 0.94 -16.75 1.95
C ARG A 194 0.43 -18.19 2.13
N ARG A 195 1.25 -19.19 1.78
CA ARG A 195 0.92 -20.62 1.93
C ARG A 195 1.39 -21.21 3.26
N HIS A 196 2.11 -20.43 4.06
CA HIS A 196 2.62 -20.83 5.35
C HIS A 196 1.74 -20.29 6.49
N THR A 197 2.06 -20.67 7.70
CA THR A 197 1.26 -20.35 8.89
C THR A 197 1.29 -18.84 9.20
N PHE A 198 0.11 -18.25 9.44
CA PHE A 198 -0.03 -16.94 10.09
C PHE A 198 -0.43 -17.13 11.54
N VAL A 199 0.45 -16.79 12.46
CA VAL A 199 0.21 -16.90 13.91
C VAL A 199 0.02 -15.51 14.49
N ALA A 200 -1.13 -15.24 15.12
CA ALA A 200 -1.40 -13.99 15.81
C ALA A 200 -1.38 -14.20 17.33
N ILE A 201 -0.82 -13.23 18.03
CA ILE A 201 -0.89 -13.13 19.48
C ILE A 201 -1.14 -11.68 19.88
N ASN A 202 -2.10 -11.45 20.75
CA ASN A 202 -2.32 -10.14 21.37
C ASN A 202 -1.57 -10.10 22.71
N CYS A 203 -0.53 -9.26 22.80
CA CYS A 203 0.32 -9.14 23.97
C CYS A 203 -0.43 -8.60 25.20
N GLY A 204 -1.48 -7.78 24.99
CA GLY A 204 -2.30 -7.27 26.09
C GLY A 204 -3.34 -8.25 26.61
N ALA A 205 -3.67 -9.30 25.84
CA ALA A 205 -4.67 -10.29 26.24
C ALA A 205 -4.10 -11.51 26.98
N VAL A 206 -2.78 -11.73 26.91
CA VAL A 206 -2.10 -12.84 27.55
C VAL A 206 -1.58 -12.40 28.93
N PRO A 207 -1.97 -13.05 30.05
CA PRO A 207 -1.40 -12.76 31.36
C PRO A 207 0.12 -12.95 31.39
N ASP A 208 0.82 -12.03 32.06
CA ASP A 208 2.30 -12.04 32.16
C ASP A 208 2.87 -13.39 32.63
N SER A 209 2.19 -14.05 33.55
CA SER A 209 2.61 -15.34 34.13
C SER A 209 2.67 -16.50 33.12
N ILE A 210 1.92 -16.43 32.04
CA ILE A 210 1.89 -17.48 31.02
C ILE A 210 2.45 -17.02 29.63
N MET A 211 2.69 -15.73 29.49
CA MET A 211 3.16 -15.15 28.20
C MET A 211 4.47 -15.80 27.74
N GLU A 212 5.37 -16.04 28.67
CA GLU A 212 6.66 -16.67 28.36
C GLU A 212 6.49 -18.07 27.77
N SER A 213 5.64 -18.89 28.41
CA SER A 213 5.30 -20.24 27.94
C SER A 213 4.51 -20.24 26.63
N GLU A 214 3.63 -19.23 26.41
CA GLU A 214 2.89 -19.08 25.15
C GLU A 214 3.82 -18.73 23.98
N LEU A 215 4.74 -17.78 24.17
CA LEU A 215 5.63 -17.32 23.11
C LEU A 215 6.75 -18.31 22.82
N PHE A 216 7.48 -18.76 23.86
CA PHE A 216 8.71 -19.52 23.71
C PHE A 216 8.52 -21.04 23.84
N GLY A 217 7.40 -21.48 24.43
CA GLY A 217 7.17 -22.88 24.73
C GLY A 217 7.97 -23.38 25.97
N HIS A 218 7.73 -24.59 26.38
CA HIS A 218 8.44 -25.19 27.50
C HIS A 218 8.61 -26.70 27.36
N GLU A 219 9.66 -27.23 27.96
CA GLU A 219 9.86 -28.65 28.14
C GLU A 219 9.14 -29.15 29.41
N LYS A 220 8.85 -30.44 29.44
CA LYS A 220 8.28 -31.06 30.64
C LYS A 220 9.20 -30.84 31.82
N GLY A 221 8.66 -30.32 32.93
CA GLY A 221 9.40 -30.06 34.17
C GLY A 221 10.11 -28.71 34.22
N ALA A 222 9.92 -27.83 33.24
CA ALA A 222 10.50 -26.49 33.21
C ALA A 222 10.06 -25.60 34.41
N PHE A 223 8.86 -25.83 34.92
CA PHE A 223 8.30 -25.19 36.11
C PHE A 223 7.28 -26.14 36.76
N THR A 224 6.79 -25.80 37.99
CA THR A 224 5.97 -26.69 38.85
C THR A 224 4.77 -27.29 38.12
N ASP A 225 4.13 -26.56 37.19
CA ASP A 225 2.95 -27.00 36.47
C ASP A 225 3.23 -27.48 35.05
N ALA A 226 4.49 -27.55 34.61
CA ALA A 226 4.91 -28.03 33.29
C ALA A 226 4.83 -29.58 33.21
N LYS A 227 3.61 -30.11 33.20
CA LYS A 227 3.36 -31.58 33.16
C LYS A 227 3.66 -32.21 31.81
N THR A 228 3.53 -31.43 30.72
CA THR A 228 3.78 -31.83 29.33
C THR A 228 4.65 -30.78 28.62
N GLN A 229 5.29 -31.17 27.55
CA GLN A 229 5.97 -30.24 26.64
C GLN A 229 4.94 -29.39 25.89
N ARG A 230 5.26 -28.11 25.64
CA ARG A 230 4.45 -27.20 24.86
C ARG A 230 5.30 -26.49 23.79
N ILE A 231 4.82 -26.53 22.54
CA ILE A 231 5.38 -25.74 21.43
C ILE A 231 4.89 -24.29 21.55
N GLY A 232 5.82 -23.33 21.53
CA GLY A 232 5.52 -21.91 21.60
C GLY A 232 5.03 -21.33 20.28
N LYS A 233 4.46 -20.12 20.33
CA LYS A 233 3.95 -19.42 19.14
C LYS A 233 5.06 -19.07 18.16
N LEU A 234 6.26 -18.73 18.63
CA LEU A 234 7.43 -18.46 17.79
C LEU A 234 7.82 -19.69 16.97
N GLU A 235 7.90 -20.83 17.59
CA GLU A 235 8.20 -22.09 16.92
C GLU A 235 7.08 -22.52 15.96
N HIS A 236 5.81 -22.34 16.37
CA HIS A 236 4.66 -22.66 15.54
C HIS A 236 4.57 -21.77 14.28
N ALA A 237 5.09 -20.53 14.34
CA ALA A 237 5.15 -19.60 13.22
C ALA A 237 6.33 -19.86 12.27
N ASN A 238 7.21 -20.83 12.59
CA ASN A 238 8.42 -21.07 11.80
C ASN A 238 8.11 -21.38 10.33
N GLY A 239 8.82 -20.79 9.41
CA GLY A 239 8.52 -20.78 7.97
C GLY A 239 7.46 -19.76 7.54
N GLY A 240 6.69 -19.20 8.48
CA GLY A 240 5.53 -18.33 8.24
C GLY A 240 5.69 -16.88 8.72
N THR A 241 4.59 -16.36 9.27
CA THR A 241 4.49 -14.98 9.78
C THR A 241 3.95 -15.00 11.21
N LEU A 242 4.63 -14.30 12.13
CA LEU A 242 4.15 -14.02 13.46
C LEU A 242 3.65 -12.57 13.53
N PHE A 243 2.40 -12.40 13.98
CA PHE A 243 1.81 -11.10 14.24
C PHE A 243 1.68 -10.87 15.75
N LEU A 244 2.33 -9.79 16.22
CA LEU A 244 2.33 -9.35 17.61
C LEU A 244 1.44 -8.11 17.71
N ASP A 245 0.21 -8.26 18.18
CA ASP A 245 -0.70 -7.13 18.43
C ASP A 245 -0.49 -6.55 19.83
N GLU A 246 -0.71 -5.26 19.97
CA GLU A 246 -0.49 -4.50 21.22
C GLU A 246 0.90 -4.74 21.83
N ILE A 247 1.95 -4.66 20.99
CA ILE A 247 3.35 -4.93 21.39
C ILE A 247 3.80 -4.05 22.56
N GLU A 248 3.23 -2.85 22.72
CA GLU A 248 3.46 -1.95 23.86
C GLU A 248 3.10 -2.57 25.20
N SER A 249 2.19 -3.53 25.21
CA SER A 249 1.76 -4.23 26.43
C SER A 249 2.69 -5.37 26.86
N MET A 250 3.73 -5.66 26.07
CA MET A 250 4.66 -6.74 26.37
C MET A 250 5.53 -6.40 27.59
N PRO A 251 5.62 -7.29 28.62
CA PRO A 251 6.47 -7.07 29.79
C PRO A 251 7.96 -6.91 29.42
N MET A 252 8.70 -6.08 30.16
CA MET A 252 10.10 -5.77 29.88
C MET A 252 11.00 -7.02 29.79
N SER A 253 10.76 -8.03 30.64
CA SER A 253 11.48 -9.30 30.60
C SER A 253 11.27 -10.05 29.29
N MET A 254 10.07 -9.97 28.71
CA MET A 254 9.72 -10.60 27.44
C MET A 254 10.30 -9.84 26.26
N GLN A 255 10.36 -8.50 26.35
CA GLN A 255 11.01 -7.67 25.34
C GLN A 255 12.49 -8.06 25.17
N ILE A 256 13.20 -8.31 26.27
CA ILE A 256 14.62 -8.75 26.27
C ILE A 256 14.77 -10.09 25.52
N ARG A 257 13.91 -11.06 25.84
CA ARG A 257 13.96 -12.38 25.22
C ARG A 257 13.57 -12.35 23.74
N LEU A 258 12.52 -11.58 23.42
CA LEU A 258 12.10 -11.40 22.03
C LEU A 258 13.21 -10.77 21.19
N LEU A 259 13.88 -9.73 21.69
CA LEU A 259 15.00 -9.10 21.01
C LEU A 259 16.09 -10.12 20.66
N ARG A 260 16.50 -10.94 21.65
CA ARG A 260 17.52 -11.98 21.42
C ARG A 260 17.09 -12.95 20.31
N VAL A 261 15.83 -13.42 20.31
CA VAL A 261 15.30 -14.31 19.25
C VAL A 261 15.28 -13.63 17.88
N LEU A 262 14.97 -12.32 17.82
CA LEU A 262 14.96 -11.57 16.57
C LEU A 262 16.37 -11.35 15.98
N GLU A 263 17.39 -11.20 16.85
CA GLU A 263 18.77 -11.00 16.45
C GLU A 263 19.44 -12.33 16.05
N GLU A 264 19.32 -13.36 16.88
CA GLU A 264 19.98 -14.64 16.68
C GLU A 264 19.22 -15.54 15.70
N ARG A 265 17.93 -15.25 15.43
CA ARG A 265 17.04 -16.11 14.64
C ARG A 265 16.99 -17.54 15.20
N ARG A 266 17.11 -17.65 16.51
CA ARG A 266 17.15 -18.90 17.25
C ARG A 266 16.36 -18.81 18.53
N LEU A 267 15.66 -19.91 18.86
CA LEU A 267 14.80 -20.04 20.02
C LEU A 267 15.30 -21.17 20.94
N GLU A 268 15.25 -20.96 22.24
CA GLU A 268 15.34 -22.01 23.25
C GLU A 268 14.05 -22.07 24.06
N ARG A 269 13.47 -23.27 24.18
CA ARG A 269 12.29 -23.46 25.05
C ARG A 269 12.66 -23.32 26.51
N LEU A 270 11.69 -22.94 27.35
CA LEU A 270 11.88 -22.92 28.79
C LEU A 270 12.28 -24.30 29.30
N GLY A 271 13.37 -24.37 30.10
CA GLY A 271 13.89 -25.61 30.63
C GLY A 271 14.70 -26.44 29.62
N SER A 272 15.06 -25.88 28.45
CA SER A 272 15.93 -26.51 27.43
C SER A 272 17.09 -25.59 27.06
N ASN A 273 18.22 -26.20 26.77
CA ASN A 273 19.38 -25.53 26.16
C ASN A 273 19.53 -25.89 24.65
N THR A 274 18.51 -26.54 24.07
CA THR A 274 18.52 -26.91 22.67
C THR A 274 17.97 -25.73 21.84
N GLY A 275 18.81 -25.15 21.01
CA GLY A 275 18.40 -24.07 20.11
C GLY A 275 17.66 -24.60 18.90
N ILE A 276 16.60 -23.92 18.51
CA ILE A 276 15.75 -24.16 17.35
C ILE A 276 15.92 -22.99 16.40
N ASP A 277 16.39 -23.21 15.17
CA ASP A 277 16.54 -22.16 14.18
C ASP A 277 15.17 -21.70 13.66
N LEU A 278 14.99 -20.40 13.54
CA LEU A 278 13.74 -19.76 13.13
C LEU A 278 13.91 -18.99 11.82
N ASP A 279 13.10 -19.35 10.83
CA ASP A 279 12.85 -18.56 9.63
C ASP A 279 11.43 -17.99 9.70
N LEU A 280 11.25 -16.82 10.28
CA LEU A 280 9.93 -16.21 10.42
C LEU A 280 9.98 -14.72 10.12
N ARG A 281 8.85 -14.21 9.61
CA ARG A 281 8.60 -12.78 9.42
C ARG A 281 7.81 -12.25 10.61
N ILE A 282 8.21 -11.08 11.13
CA ILE A 282 7.52 -10.42 12.24
C ILE A 282 6.70 -9.24 11.70
N LEU A 283 5.43 -9.20 12.08
CA LEU A 283 4.57 -8.04 11.97
C LEU A 283 4.19 -7.63 13.40
N ALA A 284 4.54 -6.43 13.81
CA ALA A 284 4.18 -5.90 15.14
C ALA A 284 3.16 -4.77 14.98
N ALA A 285 2.18 -4.70 15.87
CA ALA A 285 1.17 -3.62 15.83
C ALA A 285 1.11 -2.89 17.17
N THR A 286 0.91 -1.59 17.10
CA THR A 286 0.79 -0.70 18.26
C THR A 286 -0.25 0.39 18.06
N LYS A 287 -0.85 0.86 19.14
CA LYS A 287 -1.76 2.03 19.15
C LYS A 287 -1.11 3.30 19.68
N VAL A 288 0.12 3.20 20.18
CA VAL A 288 0.88 4.31 20.78
C VAL A 288 2.20 4.54 20.04
N ASP A 289 2.85 5.64 20.31
CA ASP A 289 4.20 5.90 19.79
C ASP A 289 5.23 5.12 20.64
N LEU A 290 5.75 4.03 20.08
CA LEU A 290 6.77 3.20 20.74
C LEU A 290 8.08 3.95 21.01
N LYS A 291 8.39 4.98 20.20
CA LYS A 291 9.57 5.80 20.42
C LYS A 291 9.44 6.60 21.73
N GLN A 292 8.30 7.22 21.95
CA GLN A 292 8.02 7.92 23.21
C GLN A 292 8.05 6.98 24.42
N LEU A 293 7.50 5.76 24.27
CA LEU A 293 7.57 4.74 25.34
C LEU A 293 9.01 4.28 25.61
N SER A 294 9.87 4.24 24.59
CA SER A 294 11.28 3.87 24.78
C SER A 294 12.06 4.98 25.51
N GLU A 295 11.80 6.23 25.18
CA GLU A 295 12.34 7.39 25.90
C GLU A 295 11.86 7.43 27.36
N GLY A 296 10.63 6.99 27.62
CA GLY A 296 10.04 6.84 28.96
C GLY A 296 10.49 5.59 29.73
N GLY A 297 11.30 4.72 29.14
CA GLY A 297 11.84 3.51 29.79
C GLY A 297 10.84 2.36 29.97
N THR A 298 9.64 2.44 29.39
CA THR A 298 8.61 1.38 29.45
C THR A 298 8.67 0.42 28.26
N PHE A 299 9.38 0.79 27.21
CA PHE A 299 9.72 -0.05 26.06
C PHE A 299 11.22 0.04 25.78
N ARG A 300 11.83 -1.05 25.33
CA ARG A 300 13.28 -1.04 25.04
C ARG A 300 13.56 -0.36 23.71
N GLU A 301 14.56 0.51 23.69
CA GLU A 301 14.97 1.24 22.51
C GLU A 301 15.56 0.33 21.42
N ASP A 302 16.35 -0.68 21.83
CA ASP A 302 16.94 -1.64 20.92
C ASP A 302 15.87 -2.51 20.22
N LEU A 303 14.84 -2.95 20.93
CA LEU A 303 13.72 -3.68 20.38
C LEU A 303 12.91 -2.79 19.42
N TYR A 304 12.69 -1.51 19.78
CA TYR A 304 12.02 -0.57 18.89
C TYR A 304 12.74 -0.47 17.54
N TYR A 305 14.04 -0.22 17.52
CA TYR A 305 14.80 -0.14 16.27
C TYR A 305 14.83 -1.46 15.50
N ARG A 306 14.81 -2.60 16.19
CA ARG A 306 14.77 -3.92 15.55
C ARG A 306 13.43 -4.23 14.88
N LEU A 307 12.31 -3.76 15.44
CA LEU A 307 10.97 -3.93 14.88
C LEU A 307 10.62 -2.87 13.83
N ASN A 308 11.16 -1.66 13.95
CA ASN A 308 10.82 -0.52 13.10
C ASN A 308 11.70 -0.45 11.83
N VAL A 309 11.81 -1.57 11.10
CA VAL A 309 12.50 -1.61 9.80
C VAL A 309 11.66 -0.93 8.72
N VAL A 310 10.37 -1.27 8.69
CA VAL A 310 9.38 -0.60 7.84
C VAL A 310 8.20 -0.21 8.71
N ARG A 311 7.82 1.06 8.70
CA ARG A 311 6.64 1.57 9.41
C ARG A 311 5.47 1.76 8.46
N VAL A 312 4.30 1.30 8.89
CA VAL A 312 3.03 1.46 8.20
C VAL A 312 2.03 2.13 9.15
N ASP A 313 1.58 3.33 8.80
CA ASP A 313 0.60 4.08 9.58
C ASP A 313 -0.80 3.92 8.97
N ILE A 314 -1.78 3.52 9.80
CA ILE A 314 -3.18 3.40 9.38
C ILE A 314 -3.92 4.65 9.82
N PRO A 315 -4.49 5.45 8.89
CA PRO A 315 -5.21 6.65 9.25
C PRO A 315 -6.48 6.33 10.07
N PRO A 316 -6.78 7.10 11.11
CA PRO A 316 -8.03 6.98 11.85
C PRO A 316 -9.23 7.33 10.96
N LEU A 317 -10.43 6.86 11.33
CA LEU A 317 -11.62 6.99 10.48
C LEU A 317 -12.03 8.46 10.25
N ARG A 318 -11.81 9.34 11.23
CA ARG A 318 -12.05 10.78 11.11
C ARG A 318 -11.21 11.49 10.03
N GLU A 319 -10.07 10.93 9.63
CA GLU A 319 -9.21 11.44 8.56
C GLU A 319 -9.55 10.87 7.17
N ARG A 320 -10.52 9.94 7.11
CA ARG A 320 -11.02 9.32 5.89
C ARG A 320 -12.55 9.26 5.84
N LYS A 321 -13.20 10.40 6.10
CA LYS A 321 -14.65 10.52 6.21
C LYS A 321 -15.39 10.05 4.96
N ASP A 322 -14.82 10.23 3.78
CA ASP A 322 -15.40 9.79 2.51
C ASP A 322 -15.54 8.26 2.40
N ASP A 323 -14.77 7.50 3.19
CA ASP A 323 -14.85 6.05 3.23
C ASP A 323 -15.99 5.55 4.14
N ILE A 324 -16.56 6.40 5.01
CA ILE A 324 -17.57 6.01 6.01
C ILE A 324 -18.82 5.43 5.33
N SER A 325 -19.33 6.08 4.29
CA SER A 325 -20.51 5.60 3.56
C SER A 325 -20.28 4.22 2.93
N LEU A 326 -19.11 4.00 2.36
CA LEU A 326 -18.74 2.73 1.74
C LEU A 326 -18.59 1.62 2.80
N LEU A 327 -17.91 1.92 3.90
CA LEU A 327 -17.74 1.00 5.02
C LEU A 327 -19.07 0.65 5.68
N TRP A 328 -19.95 1.64 5.89
CA TRP A 328 -21.29 1.44 6.41
C TRP A 328 -22.10 0.45 5.55
N GLN A 329 -22.18 0.70 4.24
CA GLN A 329 -22.88 -0.17 3.30
C GLN A 329 -22.30 -1.60 3.33
N HIS A 330 -20.98 -1.72 3.34
CA HIS A 330 -20.33 -3.01 3.42
C HIS A 330 -20.70 -3.78 4.70
N PHE A 331 -20.64 -3.14 5.86
CA PHE A 331 -20.96 -3.80 7.13
C PHE A 331 -22.45 -4.14 7.26
N CYS A 332 -23.33 -3.29 6.74
CA CYS A 332 -24.76 -3.62 6.66
C CYS A 332 -24.99 -4.85 5.79
N LEU A 333 -24.38 -4.94 4.59
CA LEU A 333 -24.49 -6.12 3.71
C LEU A 333 -23.98 -7.39 4.39
N VAL A 334 -22.86 -7.32 5.10
CA VAL A 334 -22.31 -8.44 5.86
C VAL A 334 -23.29 -8.88 6.96
N ALA A 335 -23.83 -7.94 7.71
CA ALA A 335 -24.80 -8.24 8.78
C ALA A 335 -26.11 -8.80 8.22
N ILE A 336 -26.65 -8.25 7.13
CA ILE A 336 -27.85 -8.75 6.43
C ILE A 336 -27.64 -10.23 6.02
N ALA A 337 -26.49 -10.53 5.41
CA ALA A 337 -26.17 -11.89 4.98
C ALA A 337 -26.01 -12.84 6.17
N GLN A 338 -25.38 -12.38 7.27
CA GLN A 338 -25.13 -13.19 8.47
C GLN A 338 -26.42 -13.49 9.26
N TYR A 339 -27.26 -12.49 9.44
CA TYR A 339 -28.48 -12.59 10.27
C TYR A 339 -29.73 -12.90 9.48
N LYS A 340 -29.63 -12.92 8.14
CA LYS A 340 -30.77 -13.14 7.20
C LYS A 340 -31.96 -12.21 7.49
N ARG A 341 -31.65 -10.92 7.73
CA ARG A 341 -32.63 -9.87 7.98
C ARG A 341 -32.59 -8.84 6.86
N GLU A 342 -33.72 -8.26 6.54
CA GLU A 342 -33.80 -7.08 5.70
C GLU A 342 -33.49 -5.85 6.55
N SER A 343 -32.83 -4.88 5.96
CA SER A 343 -32.52 -3.58 6.61
C SER A 343 -32.98 -2.46 5.71
N GLU A 344 -33.61 -1.46 6.28
CA GLU A 344 -33.95 -0.23 5.58
C GLU A 344 -32.71 0.59 5.24
N ALA A 345 -32.79 1.40 4.20
CA ALA A 345 -31.73 2.32 3.86
C ALA A 345 -31.62 3.43 4.92
N LEU A 346 -30.39 3.79 5.29
CA LEU A 346 -30.17 4.86 6.24
C LEU A 346 -30.65 6.21 5.68
N SER A 347 -31.38 7.00 6.48
CA SER A 347 -31.83 8.33 6.07
C SER A 347 -30.65 9.28 5.84
N ALA A 348 -30.84 10.28 4.95
CA ALA A 348 -29.80 11.27 4.65
C ALA A 348 -29.35 12.05 5.90
N ALA A 349 -30.24 12.34 6.82
CA ALA A 349 -29.94 13.02 8.07
C ALA A 349 -29.00 12.18 8.96
N ARG A 350 -29.27 10.88 9.08
CA ARG A 350 -28.41 9.96 9.84
C ARG A 350 -27.06 9.73 9.18
N MET A 351 -27.03 9.63 7.85
CA MET A 351 -25.75 9.55 7.14
C MET A 351 -24.90 10.79 7.40
N HIS A 352 -25.48 11.98 7.39
CA HIS A 352 -24.79 13.22 7.74
C HIS A 352 -24.22 13.19 9.16
N SER A 353 -24.97 12.65 10.12
CA SER A 353 -24.48 12.48 11.49
C SER A 353 -23.29 11.54 11.56
N LEU A 354 -23.32 10.39 10.85
CA LEU A 354 -22.17 9.46 10.78
C LEU A 354 -20.91 10.13 10.22
N LEU A 355 -21.05 10.99 9.21
CA LEU A 355 -19.92 11.70 8.58
C LEU A 355 -19.29 12.76 9.51
N ASN A 356 -20.06 13.30 10.46
CA ASN A 356 -19.59 14.34 11.38
C ASN A 356 -19.08 13.79 12.71
N TYR A 357 -19.31 12.52 13.01
CA TYR A 357 -18.83 11.90 14.25
C TYR A 357 -17.33 11.58 14.16
N ASP A 358 -16.61 11.67 15.28
CA ASP A 358 -15.15 11.51 15.33
C ASP A 358 -14.66 10.05 15.39
N TRP A 359 -15.56 9.11 15.63
CA TRP A 359 -15.29 7.68 15.64
C TRP A 359 -14.10 7.27 16.54
N PRO A 360 -14.16 7.48 17.87
CA PRO A 360 -13.05 7.11 18.77
C PRO A 360 -12.73 5.61 18.73
N GLY A 361 -13.72 4.74 18.43
CA GLY A 361 -13.51 3.30 18.21
C GLY A 361 -13.26 2.93 16.74
N ASN A 362 -13.10 3.94 15.85
CA ASN A 362 -12.78 3.78 14.44
C ASN A 362 -13.70 2.79 13.70
N VAL A 363 -13.13 1.95 12.83
CA VAL A 363 -13.88 0.98 12.00
C VAL A 363 -14.58 -0.08 12.84
N ARG A 364 -14.03 -0.43 14.02
CA ARG A 364 -14.66 -1.39 14.93
C ARG A 364 -15.99 -0.86 15.47
N GLU A 365 -16.03 0.40 15.84
CA GLU A 365 -17.24 1.08 16.32
C GLU A 365 -18.28 1.21 15.20
N LEU A 366 -17.87 1.65 14.01
CA LEU A 366 -18.74 1.75 12.83
C LEU A 366 -19.36 0.40 12.47
N ARG A 367 -18.55 -0.68 12.48
CA ARG A 367 -19.03 -2.05 12.24
C ARG A 367 -20.09 -2.47 13.26
N ASN A 368 -19.81 -2.26 14.54
CA ASN A 368 -20.73 -2.63 15.61
C ASN A 368 -22.06 -1.86 15.51
N LEU A 369 -21.99 -0.57 15.11
CA LEU A 369 -23.16 0.24 14.91
C LEU A 369 -23.99 -0.25 13.71
N ALA A 370 -23.35 -0.57 12.59
CA ALA A 370 -24.02 -1.13 11.41
C ALA A 370 -24.68 -2.48 11.70
N GLU A 371 -24.02 -3.34 12.45
CA GLU A 371 -24.55 -4.64 12.87
C GLU A 371 -25.80 -4.47 13.77
N ARG A 372 -25.74 -3.56 14.74
CA ARG A 372 -26.90 -3.22 15.59
C ARG A 372 -28.06 -2.64 14.79
N TYR A 373 -27.77 -1.77 13.83
CA TYR A 373 -28.77 -1.19 12.95
C TYR A 373 -29.55 -2.26 12.17
N VAL A 374 -28.86 -3.26 11.61
CA VAL A 374 -29.50 -4.37 10.90
C VAL A 374 -30.32 -5.26 11.83
N LEU A 375 -29.86 -5.46 13.07
CA LEU A 375 -30.56 -6.31 14.03
C LEU A 375 -31.81 -5.68 14.63
N MET A 376 -31.78 -4.38 14.91
CA MET A 376 -32.82 -3.68 15.70
C MET A 376 -33.71 -2.75 14.89
N GLY A 377 -33.32 -2.44 13.64
CA GLY A 377 -34.02 -1.46 12.79
C GLY A 377 -33.93 -0.03 13.32
N GLU A 378 -34.72 0.88 12.70
CA GLU A 378 -34.75 2.29 13.14
C GLU A 378 -35.31 2.49 14.55
N SER A 379 -36.20 1.64 15.00
CA SER A 379 -36.85 1.75 16.33
C SER A 379 -35.93 1.29 17.49
N GLY A 380 -34.87 0.54 17.22
CA GLY A 380 -33.84 0.18 18.21
C GLY A 380 -32.70 1.19 18.34
N SER A 381 -32.82 2.32 17.67
CA SER A 381 -31.76 3.33 17.51
C SER A 381 -31.54 4.26 18.69
N PHE A 382 -32.00 3.91 19.89
CA PHE A 382 -31.79 4.72 21.09
C PHE A 382 -30.30 5.07 21.34
N GLU A 383 -29.39 4.20 20.91
CA GLU A 383 -27.96 4.45 20.99
C GLU A 383 -27.40 5.25 19.79
N PHE A 384 -28.08 5.25 18.64
CA PHE A 384 -27.69 6.08 17.49
C PHE A 384 -27.77 7.57 17.87
N ASP A 385 -28.82 7.96 18.59
CA ASP A 385 -29.00 9.33 19.06
C ASP A 385 -28.07 9.65 20.25
N GLN A 386 -27.73 8.68 21.11
CA GLN A 386 -26.81 8.90 22.23
C GLN A 386 -25.34 8.97 21.82
N ILE A 387 -24.90 8.22 20.79
CA ILE A 387 -23.53 8.27 20.27
C ILE A 387 -23.28 9.59 19.52
N ILE A 388 -24.32 10.19 18.97
CA ILE A 388 -24.22 11.38 18.10
C ILE A 388 -24.49 12.69 18.86
N ILE A 389 -25.10 12.65 20.05
CA ILE A 389 -25.45 13.83 20.85
C ILE A 389 -24.37 14.20 21.91
N ASN A 390 -23.39 13.35 22.16
CA ASN A 390 -22.20 13.62 22.98
C ASN A 390 -20.97 13.83 22.10
#